data_1aee3e4bf5526ebfa1e67a3df9019343
#
_entry.id   1aee3e4bf5526ebfa1e67a3df9019343
#
_cell.length_a   1.000
_cell.length_b   1.000
_cell.length_c   1.000
_cell.angle_alpha   90.00
_cell.angle_beta   90.00
_cell.angle_gamma   90.00
#
_symmetry.space_group_name_H-M   'P 1'
#
loop_
_entity.id
_entity.type
_entity.pdbx_description
1 polymer ?
#
loop_
_entity_poly.entity_id
_entity_poly.type
_entity_poly.pdbx_seq_one_letter_code
_entity_poly.pdbx_strand_id
1 'polypeptide(L)'
;MSAKLALAVWRSRRKIGKISKAYCEEADVVSFGATHIDPRHLAFWIISKTDQQREQMRAAPDLIASFRRVLLATGYPAAAVPQVGFEFESRETVDRDYDGNLWYAMK
;
A
#
# COMPACT_ATOMS: atom_id res chain seq x y z
N MET A 1 10.87 5.14 16.01
CA MET A 1 11.21 4.52 14.72
C MET A 1 12.62 4.94 14.34
N SER A 2 13.45 4.01 13.86
CA SER A 2 14.77 4.35 13.37
C SER A 2 14.65 5.12 12.04
N ALA A 3 15.62 6.02 11.79
CA ALA A 3 15.68 6.75 10.53
C ALA A 3 15.79 5.80 9.32
N LYS A 4 16.51 4.69 9.50
CA LYS A 4 16.67 3.66 8.47
C LYS A 4 15.34 3.01 8.11
N LEU A 5 14.53 2.67 9.10
CA LEU A 5 13.21 2.07 8.88
C LEU A 5 12.26 3.05 8.19
N ALA A 6 12.22 4.29 8.65
CA ALA A 6 11.40 5.35 8.05
C ALA A 6 11.78 5.58 6.59
N LEU A 7 13.06 5.57 6.27
CA LEU A 7 13.55 5.75 4.90
C LEU A 7 13.14 4.57 4.01
N ALA A 8 13.23 3.33 4.52
CA ALA A 8 12.80 2.15 3.78
C ALA A 8 11.31 2.21 3.46
N VAL A 9 10.47 2.63 4.42
CA VAL A 9 9.02 2.79 4.21
C VAL A 9 8.76 3.85 3.13
N TRP A 10 9.42 5.01 3.21
CA TRP A 10 9.25 6.09 2.25
C TRP A 10 9.63 5.67 0.83
N ARG A 11 10.78 5.01 0.69
CA ARG A 11 11.25 4.51 -0.62
C ARG A 11 10.31 3.45 -1.17
N SER A 12 9.86 2.53 -0.33
CA SER A 12 8.91 1.49 -0.72
C SER A 12 7.60 2.08 -1.20
N ARG A 13 7.05 3.04 -0.46
CA ARG A 13 5.81 3.71 -0.85
C ARG A 13 5.91 4.35 -2.23
N ARG A 14 7.03 5.01 -2.52
CA ARG A 14 7.25 5.62 -3.83
C ARG A 14 7.31 4.59 -4.95
N LYS A 15 8.02 3.50 -4.75
CA LYS A 15 8.16 2.44 -5.76
C LYS A 15 6.86 1.67 -5.96
N ILE A 16 6.14 1.38 -4.88
CA ILE A 16 4.81 0.77 -4.95
C ILE A 16 3.86 1.69 -5.73
N GLY A 17 3.93 2.99 -5.50
CA GLY A 17 3.16 3.97 -6.26
C GLY A 17 3.43 3.92 -7.74
N LYS A 18 4.68 3.81 -8.15
CA LYS A 18 5.06 3.70 -9.57
C LYS A 18 4.51 2.43 -10.22
N ILE A 19 4.60 1.31 -9.53
CA ILE A 19 4.04 0.04 -10.01
C ILE A 19 2.53 0.14 -10.15
N SER A 20 1.86 0.74 -9.17
CA SER A 20 0.40 0.89 -9.15
C SER A 20 -0.11 1.77 -10.29
N LYS A 21 0.68 2.73 -10.74
CA LYS A 21 0.31 3.61 -11.85
C LYS A 21 0.16 2.90 -13.20
N ALA A 22 0.68 1.68 -13.33
CA ALA A 22 0.42 0.86 -14.50
C ALA A 22 -1.05 0.42 -14.58
N TYR A 23 -1.75 0.38 -13.44
CA TYR A 23 -3.17 0.03 -13.35
C TYR A 23 -4.08 1.26 -13.26
N CYS A 24 -3.59 2.31 -12.64
CA CYS A 24 -4.33 3.56 -12.45
C CYS A 24 -3.35 4.72 -12.36
N GLU A 25 -3.40 5.63 -13.33
CA GLU A 25 -2.49 6.77 -13.39
C GLU A 25 -2.60 7.68 -12.16
N GLU A 26 -3.81 7.79 -11.59
CA GLU A 26 -4.07 8.59 -10.40
C GLU A 26 -3.95 7.79 -9.10
N ALA A 27 -3.33 6.62 -9.13
CA ALA A 27 -3.21 5.80 -7.92
C ALA A 27 -2.42 6.50 -6.83
N ASP A 28 -2.96 6.45 -5.61
CA ASP A 28 -2.29 6.91 -4.41
C ASP A 28 -1.91 5.73 -3.53
N VAL A 29 -0.82 5.87 -2.78
CA VAL A 29 -0.39 4.86 -1.82
C VAL A 29 -0.22 5.52 -0.46
N VAL A 30 -0.90 4.96 0.54
CA VAL A 30 -0.82 5.40 1.92
C VAL A 30 -0.21 4.28 2.74
N SER A 31 0.69 4.61 3.63
CA SER A 31 1.29 3.64 4.57
C SER A 31 0.95 4.03 6.00
N PHE A 32 0.72 3.04 6.85
CA PHE A 32 0.45 3.26 8.26
C PHE A 32 0.80 2.00 9.06
N GLY A 33 0.70 2.11 10.38
CA GLY A 33 0.98 1.04 11.32
C GLY A 33 2.02 1.43 12.34
N ALA A 34 1.98 0.80 13.51
CA ALA A 34 2.89 1.07 14.61
C ALA A 34 4.25 0.35 14.40
N THR A 35 4.97 0.77 13.36
CA THR A 35 6.23 0.14 12.96
C THR A 35 7.35 0.33 14.00
N HIS A 36 7.22 1.37 14.84
CA HIS A 36 8.15 1.59 15.95
C HIS A 36 8.01 0.53 17.05
N ILE A 37 6.84 -0.11 17.14
CA ILE A 37 6.60 -1.22 18.06
C ILE A 37 7.06 -2.53 17.41
N ASP A 38 6.63 -2.76 16.17
CA ASP A 38 6.99 -3.97 15.42
C ASP A 38 6.91 -3.69 13.92
N PRO A 39 8.01 -3.94 13.16
CA PRO A 39 8.00 -3.74 11.71
C PRO A 39 6.90 -4.53 10.97
N ARG A 40 6.39 -5.62 11.55
CA ARG A 40 5.31 -6.41 10.96
C ARG A 40 3.98 -5.69 10.92
N HIS A 41 3.83 -4.59 11.67
CA HIS A 41 2.59 -3.81 11.72
C HIS A 41 2.42 -2.87 10.53
N LEU A 42 3.38 -2.79 9.62
CA LEU A 42 3.26 -1.95 8.43
C LEU A 42 2.13 -2.44 7.52
N ALA A 43 1.34 -1.51 7.02
CA ALA A 43 0.31 -1.77 6.03
C ALA A 43 0.32 -0.68 4.97
N PHE A 44 0.02 -1.07 3.72
CA PHE A 44 -0.16 -0.14 2.61
C PHE A 44 -1.58 -0.23 2.10
N TRP A 45 -2.17 0.93 1.81
CA TRP A 45 -3.43 1.03 1.09
C TRP A 45 -3.16 1.64 -0.27
N ILE A 46 -3.51 0.93 -1.30
CA ILE A 46 -3.36 1.37 -2.69
C ILE A 46 -4.74 1.82 -3.15
N ILE A 47 -4.86 3.10 -3.51
CA ILE A 47 -6.15 3.73 -3.77
C ILE A 47 -6.22 4.08 -5.25
N SER A 48 -7.10 3.39 -5.98
CA SER A 48 -7.39 3.65 -7.38
C SER A 48 -8.49 4.70 -7.51
N LYS A 49 -8.76 5.16 -8.74
CA LYS A 49 -9.85 6.06 -9.03
C LYS A 49 -11.19 5.32 -9.06
N THR A 50 -11.25 4.16 -9.72
CA THR A 50 -12.48 3.42 -9.96
C THR A 50 -12.46 2.04 -9.31
N ASP A 51 -13.68 1.50 -9.06
CA ASP A 51 -13.84 0.14 -8.54
C ASP A 51 -13.26 -0.89 -9.51
N GLN A 52 -13.38 -0.66 -10.82
CA GLN A 52 -12.83 -1.55 -11.83
C GLN A 52 -11.32 -1.66 -11.71
N GLN A 53 -10.63 -0.54 -11.55
CA GLN A 53 -9.17 -0.53 -11.37
C GLN A 53 -8.78 -1.25 -10.08
N ARG A 54 -9.52 -1.04 -8.99
CA ARG A 54 -9.31 -1.77 -7.74
C ARG A 54 -9.39 -3.28 -7.95
N GLU A 55 -10.43 -3.74 -8.64
CA GLU A 55 -10.62 -5.17 -8.89
C GLU A 55 -9.51 -5.74 -9.80
N GLN A 56 -9.06 -4.96 -10.76
CA GLN A 56 -7.91 -5.36 -11.60
C GLN A 56 -6.65 -5.58 -10.76
N MET A 57 -6.38 -4.70 -9.80
CA MET A 57 -5.24 -4.85 -8.91
C MET A 57 -5.38 -6.07 -7.98
N ARG A 58 -6.58 -6.27 -7.42
CA ARG A 58 -6.86 -7.44 -6.56
C ARG A 58 -6.67 -8.75 -7.31
N ALA A 59 -7.04 -8.78 -8.59
CA ALA A 59 -6.95 -9.98 -9.41
C ALA A 59 -5.56 -10.21 -9.99
N ALA A 60 -4.65 -9.24 -9.91
CA ALA A 60 -3.31 -9.36 -10.48
C ALA A 60 -2.47 -10.34 -9.63
N PRO A 61 -2.10 -11.52 -10.16
CA PRO A 61 -1.56 -12.61 -9.32
C PRO A 61 -0.21 -12.31 -8.68
N ASP A 62 0.60 -11.46 -9.33
CA ASP A 62 1.97 -11.20 -8.87
C ASP A 62 2.17 -9.80 -8.30
N LEU A 63 1.10 -9.02 -8.17
CA LEU A 63 1.23 -7.61 -7.78
C LEU A 63 1.74 -7.47 -6.35
N ILE A 64 1.12 -8.18 -5.39
CA ILE A 64 1.56 -8.14 -4.00
C ILE A 64 2.96 -8.70 -3.84
N ALA A 65 3.29 -9.75 -4.59
CA ALA A 65 4.66 -10.30 -4.59
C ALA A 65 5.66 -9.25 -5.07
N SER A 66 5.31 -8.45 -6.08
CA SER A 66 6.13 -7.34 -6.56
C SER A 66 6.34 -6.29 -5.45
N PHE A 67 5.29 -5.96 -4.71
CA PHE A 67 5.38 -5.01 -3.59
C PHE A 67 6.31 -5.55 -2.48
N ARG A 68 6.24 -6.83 -2.18
CA ARG A 68 7.12 -7.44 -1.18
C ARG A 68 8.58 -7.42 -1.63
N ARG A 69 8.84 -7.65 -2.92
CA ARG A 69 10.20 -7.51 -3.48
C ARG A 69 10.73 -6.09 -3.34
N VAL A 70 9.87 -5.10 -3.52
CA VAL A 70 10.24 -3.68 -3.30
C VAL A 70 10.69 -3.47 -1.86
N LEU A 71 9.94 -3.99 -0.89
CA LEU A 71 10.28 -3.87 0.53
C LEU A 71 11.66 -4.49 0.82
N LEU A 72 11.91 -5.67 0.29
CA LEU A 72 13.20 -6.33 0.45
C LEU A 72 14.33 -5.50 -0.17
N ALA A 73 14.10 -4.98 -1.37
CA ALA A 73 15.12 -4.19 -2.09
C ALA A 73 15.44 -2.85 -1.40
N THR A 74 14.49 -2.27 -0.67
CA THR A 74 14.68 -1.01 0.04
C THR A 74 15.27 -1.20 1.44
N GLY A 75 15.47 -2.45 1.87
CA GLY A 75 16.09 -2.75 3.16
C GLY A 75 15.12 -2.86 4.33
N TYR A 76 13.82 -3.02 4.07
CA TYR A 76 12.86 -3.31 5.13
C TYR A 76 13.21 -4.67 5.77
N PRO A 77 13.02 -4.87 7.10
CA PRO A 77 13.39 -6.13 7.74
C PRO A 77 12.76 -7.34 7.05
N ALA A 78 13.57 -8.25 6.53
CA ALA A 78 13.13 -9.39 5.72
C ALA A 78 12.13 -10.28 6.48
N ALA A 79 12.34 -10.49 7.77
CA ALA A 79 11.44 -11.29 8.60
C ALA A 79 10.05 -10.69 8.74
N ALA A 80 9.92 -9.36 8.60
CA ALA A 80 8.65 -8.64 8.70
C ALA A 80 7.88 -8.62 7.37
N VAL A 81 8.57 -8.68 6.24
CA VAL A 81 7.96 -8.50 4.91
C VAL A 81 6.75 -9.42 4.65
N PRO A 82 6.77 -10.73 4.99
CA PRO A 82 5.59 -11.57 4.77
C PRO A 82 4.36 -11.16 5.58
N GLN A 83 4.54 -10.37 6.64
CA GLN A 83 3.46 -9.92 7.52
C GLN A 83 2.91 -8.55 7.13
N VAL A 84 3.60 -7.82 6.25
CA VAL A 84 3.15 -6.50 5.80
C VAL A 84 1.83 -6.62 5.04
N GLY A 85 0.84 -5.80 5.43
CA GLY A 85 -0.48 -5.82 4.82
C GLY A 85 -0.56 -4.96 3.56
N PHE A 86 -1.37 -5.41 2.59
CA PHE A 86 -1.67 -4.66 1.38
C PHE A 86 -3.17 -4.72 1.13
N GLU A 87 -3.81 -3.56 1.05
CA GLU A 87 -5.23 -3.44 0.77
C GLU A 87 -5.45 -2.53 -0.43
N PHE A 88 -6.49 -2.82 -1.19
CA PHE A 88 -6.87 -2.03 -2.35
C PHE A 88 -8.22 -1.39 -2.13
N GLU A 89 -8.31 -0.10 -2.40
CA GLU A 89 -9.56 0.66 -2.30
C GLU A 89 -9.68 1.58 -3.52
N SER A 90 -10.86 2.16 -3.72
CA SER A 90 -11.09 3.11 -4.80
C SER A 90 -11.74 4.39 -4.29
N ARG A 91 -11.45 5.51 -4.95
CA ARG A 91 -12.11 6.78 -4.67
C ARG A 91 -13.62 6.68 -4.90
N GLU A 92 -14.01 5.92 -5.91
CA GLU A 92 -15.43 5.71 -6.25
C GLU A 92 -16.19 5.09 -5.08
N THR A 93 -15.63 4.04 -4.44
CA THR A 93 -16.21 3.42 -3.25
C THR A 93 -16.18 4.38 -2.05
N VAL A 94 -15.06 5.07 -1.83
CA VAL A 94 -14.94 6.02 -0.71
C VAL A 94 -15.97 7.14 -0.83
N ASP A 95 -16.16 7.69 -2.03
CA ASP A 95 -17.14 8.75 -2.26
C ASP A 95 -18.57 8.25 -2.10
N ARG A 96 -18.86 7.05 -2.58
CA ARG A 96 -20.22 6.48 -2.55
C ARG A 96 -20.62 6.00 -1.16
N ASP A 97 -19.73 5.24 -0.49
CA ASP A 97 -20.08 4.50 0.72
C ASP A 97 -19.60 5.17 2.02
N TYR A 98 -18.66 6.10 1.91
CA TYR A 98 -18.01 6.74 3.06
C TYR A 98 -17.99 8.27 2.96
N ASP A 99 -18.85 8.85 2.16
CA ASP A 99 -18.98 10.31 1.96
C ASP A 99 -17.64 10.99 1.62
N GLY A 100 -16.78 10.32 0.86
CA GLY A 100 -15.48 10.83 0.50
C GLY A 100 -14.43 10.78 1.61
N ASN A 101 -14.76 10.17 2.75
CA ASN A 101 -13.86 10.11 3.89
C ASN A 101 -13.05 8.81 3.89
N LEU A 102 -11.82 8.89 3.38
CA LEU A 102 -10.90 7.74 3.31
C LEU A 102 -10.63 7.14 4.68
N TRP A 103 -10.54 7.98 5.71
CA TRP A 103 -10.29 7.51 7.07
C TRP A 103 -11.36 6.53 7.56
N TYR A 104 -12.62 6.81 7.27
CA TYR A 104 -13.70 5.89 7.61
C TYR A 104 -13.62 4.58 6.82
N ALA A 105 -13.23 4.66 5.56
CA ALA A 105 -13.07 3.47 4.72
C ALA A 105 -11.97 2.54 5.25
N MET A 106 -10.96 3.10 5.90
CA MET A 106 -9.80 2.36 6.40
C MET A 106 -9.99 1.83 7.83
N LYS A 107 -11.08 2.15 8.49
CA LYS A 107 -11.34 1.65 9.84
C LYS A 107 -11.74 0.19 9.88
#